data_20858c9f7dadf1257f881305087a1a5f
#
_entry.id   20858c9f7dadf1257f881305087a1a5f
#
_cell.length_a   1.000
_cell.length_b   1.000
_cell.length_c   1.000
_cell.angle_alpha   90.00
_cell.angle_beta   90.00
_cell.angle_gamma   90.00
#
_symmetry.space_group_name_H-M   'P 1'
#
loop_
_entity.id
_entity.type
_entity.pdbx_description
1 polymer ?
#
loop_
_entity_poly.entity_id
_entity_poly.type
_entity_poly.pdbx_seq_one_letter_code
_entity_poly.pdbx_strand_id
1 'polypeptide(L)'
;LPGEEAQVDYGQGAPTLTANGRYKRPYLFVMTLKFSGKSVRKVVWKTSQEIWARLHEEAFRAFGGCVRYVVLDNLKEGVIRPDLYAPALNPVYAAMLAHHGAVADPCRVRDPNRKGTVESAIQHTQSTALKGRKFESIEAQNEWLAHWEERWAAPRIHGRKKRQVAELFREELPHLLPLPASAFQCFRQGVRTVDDAALVQVEGSYYAA
;
A
#
# COMPACT_ATOMS: atom_id res chain seq x y z
N LEU A 1 3.36 17.20 9.36
CA LEU A 1 2.10 17.54 10.04
C LEU A 1 1.22 16.30 10.15
N PRO A 2 0.23 16.25 11.07
CA PRO A 2 -0.72 15.15 11.11
C PRO A 2 -1.59 15.12 9.84
N GLY A 3 -1.89 13.92 9.33
CA GLY A 3 -2.68 13.71 8.11
C GLY A 3 -2.01 14.11 6.78
N GLU A 4 -0.75 14.50 6.82
CA GLU A 4 -0.06 15.02 5.65
C GLU A 4 0.54 13.91 4.78
N GLU A 5 1.27 12.98 5.37
CA GLU A 5 2.12 12.03 4.64
C GLU A 5 1.99 10.61 5.14
N ALA A 6 1.84 9.66 4.22
CA ALA A 6 2.09 8.25 4.44
C ALA A 6 3.23 7.77 3.55
N GLN A 7 4.00 6.82 4.05
CA GLN A 7 5.04 6.14 3.29
C GLN A 7 4.65 4.70 3.05
N VAL A 8 4.89 4.21 1.84
CA VAL A 8 4.49 2.87 1.42
C VAL A 8 5.64 2.15 0.72
N ASP A 9 5.78 0.85 1.03
CA ASP A 9 6.76 -0.02 0.39
C ASP A 9 6.40 -1.50 0.55
N TYR A 10 7.08 -2.34 -0.24
CA TYR A 10 7.05 -3.78 -0.08
C TYR A 10 8.30 -4.30 0.65
N GLY A 11 8.06 -5.22 1.58
CA GLY A 11 9.07 -6.07 2.19
C GLY A 11 8.78 -7.55 1.93
N GLN A 12 9.45 -8.41 2.70
CA GLN A 12 9.18 -9.85 2.67
C GLN A 12 8.39 -10.29 3.90
N GLY A 13 7.34 -11.07 3.67
CA GLY A 13 6.58 -11.77 4.71
C GLY A 13 7.33 -12.98 5.28
N ALA A 14 6.73 -13.64 6.25
CA ALA A 14 7.23 -14.91 6.78
C ALA A 14 6.97 -16.07 5.80
N PRO A 15 7.71 -17.17 5.90
CA PRO A 15 7.43 -18.38 5.12
C PRO A 15 5.98 -18.82 5.31
N THR A 16 5.25 -18.97 4.23
CA THR A 16 3.83 -19.34 4.19
C THR A 16 3.63 -20.50 3.23
N LEU A 17 2.82 -21.46 3.64
CA LEU A 17 2.53 -22.64 2.85
C LEU A 17 1.71 -22.26 1.61
N THR A 18 2.16 -22.73 0.45
CA THR A 18 1.44 -22.57 -0.82
C THR A 18 0.54 -23.79 -1.08
N ALA A 19 -0.41 -23.66 -1.99
CA ALA A 19 -1.27 -24.76 -2.41
C ALA A 19 -0.49 -26.01 -2.86
N ASN A 20 0.76 -25.85 -3.30
CA ASN A 20 1.62 -26.97 -3.73
C ASN A 20 2.41 -27.60 -2.56
N GLY A 21 2.08 -27.32 -1.31
CA GLY A 21 2.75 -27.86 -0.13
C GLY A 21 4.16 -27.32 0.12
N ARG A 22 4.57 -26.25 -0.54
CA ARG A 22 5.89 -25.62 -0.37
C ARG A 22 5.79 -24.29 0.35
N TYR A 23 6.76 -23.99 1.21
CA TYR A 23 6.87 -22.70 1.85
C TYR A 23 7.49 -21.66 0.88
N LYS A 24 6.82 -20.53 0.73
CA LYS A 24 7.33 -19.35 0.03
C LYS A 24 7.14 -18.10 0.90
N ARG A 25 7.94 -17.08 0.69
CA ARG A 25 7.75 -15.78 1.34
C ARG A 25 6.88 -14.90 0.45
N PRO A 26 5.68 -14.47 0.92
CA PRO A 26 4.86 -13.51 0.21
C PRO A 26 5.48 -12.11 0.27
N TYR A 27 4.98 -11.20 -0.56
CA TYR A 27 5.29 -9.78 -0.44
C TYR A 27 4.55 -9.19 0.76
N LEU A 28 5.26 -8.42 1.57
CA LEU A 28 4.70 -7.70 2.72
C LEU A 28 4.50 -6.23 2.31
N PHE A 29 3.28 -5.83 2.03
CA PHE A 29 2.90 -4.43 1.88
C PHE A 29 2.86 -3.76 3.25
N VAL A 30 3.48 -2.61 3.37
CA VAL A 30 3.42 -1.77 4.57
C VAL A 30 3.15 -0.33 4.15
N MET A 31 2.08 0.25 4.69
CA MET A 31 1.82 1.68 4.62
C MET A 31 1.86 2.26 6.03
N THR A 32 2.64 3.31 6.23
CA THR A 32 2.87 3.90 7.55
C THR A 32 2.59 5.40 7.51
N LEU A 33 1.72 5.87 8.39
CA LEU A 33 1.49 7.30 8.62
C LEU A 33 2.73 7.92 9.28
N LYS A 34 3.26 8.96 8.67
CA LYS A 34 4.53 9.57 9.11
C LYS A 34 4.41 10.27 10.47
N PHE A 35 3.26 10.85 10.76
CA PHE A 35 3.06 11.57 12.02
C PHE A 35 2.94 10.62 13.21
N SER A 36 2.04 9.64 13.17
CA SER A 36 1.77 8.73 14.29
C SER A 36 2.66 7.49 14.31
N GLY A 37 3.13 7.05 13.14
CA GLY A 37 3.76 5.74 12.96
C GLY A 37 2.77 4.58 12.93
N LYS A 38 1.43 4.87 12.89
CA LYS A 38 0.40 3.87 12.66
C LYS A 38 0.60 3.25 11.30
N SER A 39 0.49 1.93 11.22
CA SER A 39 0.77 1.21 9.98
C SER A 39 -0.32 0.20 9.65
N VAL A 40 -0.54 -0.02 8.36
CA VAL A 40 -1.29 -1.15 7.83
C VAL A 40 -0.31 -2.10 7.17
N ARG A 41 -0.46 -3.38 7.46
CA ARG A 41 0.40 -4.46 6.97
C ARG A 41 -0.46 -5.54 6.33
N LYS A 42 -0.11 -5.93 5.11
CA LYS A 42 -0.79 -7.01 4.38
C LYS A 42 0.23 -7.83 3.61
N VAL A 43 0.01 -9.13 3.52
CA VAL A 43 0.81 -9.99 2.66
C VAL A 43 0.01 -10.45 1.45
N VAL A 44 0.69 -10.50 0.31
CA VAL A 44 0.14 -10.93 -0.98
C VAL A 44 1.13 -11.83 -1.72
N TRP A 45 0.63 -12.79 -2.51
CA TRP A 45 1.49 -13.69 -3.29
C TRP A 45 2.12 -13.04 -4.51
N LYS A 46 1.45 -12.03 -5.07
CA LYS A 46 1.87 -11.35 -6.31
C LYS A 46 1.75 -9.85 -6.13
N THR A 47 2.53 -9.11 -6.88
CA THR A 47 2.38 -7.67 -7.04
C THR A 47 1.81 -7.39 -8.43
N SER A 48 0.89 -6.46 -8.52
CA SER A 48 0.34 -5.90 -9.75
C SER A 48 -0.22 -4.52 -9.46
N GLN A 49 -0.51 -3.76 -10.52
CA GLN A 49 -1.14 -2.45 -10.42
C GLN A 49 -2.49 -2.50 -9.68
N GLU A 50 -3.30 -3.51 -9.99
CA GLU A 50 -4.60 -3.74 -9.35
C GLU A 50 -4.44 -4.07 -7.86
N ILE A 51 -3.50 -4.99 -7.53
CA ILE A 51 -3.22 -5.36 -6.14
C ILE A 51 -2.67 -4.15 -5.38
N TRP A 52 -1.79 -3.35 -5.99
CA TRP A 52 -1.24 -2.14 -5.41
C TRP A 52 -2.34 -1.13 -5.07
N ALA A 53 -3.22 -0.81 -6.03
CA ALA A 53 -4.36 0.09 -5.80
C ALA A 53 -5.31 -0.44 -4.73
N ARG A 54 -5.64 -1.74 -4.75
CA ARG A 54 -6.50 -2.37 -3.74
C ARG A 54 -5.89 -2.31 -2.33
N LEU A 55 -4.60 -2.56 -2.20
CA LEU A 55 -3.93 -2.49 -0.89
C LEU A 55 -3.91 -1.08 -0.32
N HIS A 56 -3.82 -0.05 -1.17
CA HIS A 56 -3.98 1.35 -0.73
C HIS A 56 -5.39 1.64 -0.27
N GLU A 57 -6.40 1.22 -1.03
CA GLU A 57 -7.82 1.34 -0.65
C GLU A 57 -8.08 0.69 0.72
N GLU A 58 -7.61 -0.56 0.90
CA GLU A 58 -7.73 -1.27 2.18
C GLU A 58 -7.02 -0.53 3.32
N ALA A 59 -5.84 0.05 3.05
CA ALA A 59 -5.08 0.79 4.05
C ALA A 59 -5.78 2.10 4.44
N PHE A 60 -6.29 2.88 3.48
CA PHE A 60 -7.03 4.10 3.76
C PHE A 60 -8.31 3.82 4.56
N ARG A 61 -9.04 2.75 4.23
CA ARG A 61 -10.21 2.33 5.00
C ARG A 61 -9.85 1.89 6.41
N ALA A 62 -8.74 1.17 6.59
CA ALA A 62 -8.26 0.78 7.90
C ALA A 62 -7.78 1.97 8.76
N PHE A 63 -7.28 3.03 8.14
CA PHE A 63 -6.98 4.28 8.84
C PHE A 63 -8.23 5.13 9.13
N GLY A 64 -9.34 4.88 8.42
CA GLY A 64 -10.54 5.71 8.51
C GLY A 64 -10.43 7.05 7.78
N GLY A 65 -9.45 7.19 6.88
CA GLY A 65 -9.20 8.38 6.10
C GLY A 65 -7.95 8.26 5.23
N CYS A 66 -7.71 9.27 4.39
CA CYS A 66 -6.58 9.31 3.48
C CYS A 66 -5.63 10.47 3.83
N VAL A 67 -4.36 10.31 3.51
CA VAL A 67 -3.35 11.39 3.63
C VAL A 67 -3.33 12.25 2.38
N ARG A 68 -2.73 13.45 2.49
CA ARG A 68 -2.54 14.34 1.32
C ARG A 68 -1.48 13.82 0.36
N TYR A 69 -0.39 13.27 0.90
CA TYR A 69 0.75 12.80 0.11
C TYR A 69 1.07 11.35 0.43
N VAL A 70 1.21 10.53 -0.61
CA VAL A 70 1.70 9.16 -0.51
C VAL A 70 3.10 9.11 -1.08
N VAL A 71 4.08 8.91 -0.21
CA VAL A 71 5.49 8.75 -0.57
C VAL A 71 5.78 7.29 -0.90
N LEU A 72 6.25 7.04 -2.11
CA LEU A 72 6.59 5.71 -2.61
C LEU A 72 7.92 5.72 -3.30
N ASP A 73 8.55 4.53 -3.41
CA ASP A 73 9.71 4.34 -4.29
C ASP A 73 9.25 4.20 -5.75
N ASN A 74 10.22 4.21 -6.66
CA ASN A 74 10.01 3.97 -8.09
C ASN A 74 9.62 2.51 -8.38
N LEU A 75 8.60 2.01 -7.67
CA LEU A 75 8.02 0.70 -7.90
C LEU A 75 7.19 0.74 -9.19
N LYS A 76 7.39 -0.24 -10.07
CA LYS A 76 6.69 -0.34 -11.37
C LYS A 76 5.17 -0.36 -11.26
N GLU A 77 4.65 -0.80 -10.12
CA GLU A 77 3.23 -0.82 -9.81
C GLU A 77 2.66 0.60 -9.62
N GLY A 78 3.47 1.54 -9.14
CA GLY A 78 3.08 2.94 -8.93
C GLY A 78 3.65 3.89 -9.97
N VAL A 79 4.89 3.67 -10.43
CA VAL A 79 5.63 4.59 -11.29
C VAL A 79 6.09 3.88 -12.57
N ILE A 80 5.61 4.31 -13.72
CA ILE A 80 6.00 3.74 -15.03
C ILE A 80 7.34 4.31 -15.48
N ARG A 81 7.54 5.60 -15.29
CA ARG A 81 8.77 6.29 -15.66
C ARG A 81 9.22 7.19 -14.52
N PRO A 82 10.34 6.86 -13.86
CA PRO A 82 10.94 7.75 -12.87
C PRO A 82 11.46 9.00 -13.56
N ASP A 83 10.99 10.16 -13.15
CA ASP A 83 11.50 11.46 -13.59
C ASP A 83 11.63 12.37 -12.38
N LEU A 84 12.60 13.30 -12.42
CA LEU A 84 12.90 14.19 -11.31
C LEU A 84 11.80 15.25 -11.09
N TYR A 85 11.11 15.63 -12.17
CA TYR A 85 10.14 16.72 -12.18
C TYR A 85 8.71 16.28 -12.49
N ALA A 86 8.53 15.23 -13.29
CA ALA A 86 7.22 14.74 -13.72
C ALA A 86 7.21 13.20 -13.85
N PRO A 87 7.24 12.45 -12.75
CA PRO A 87 7.20 10.99 -12.82
C PRO A 87 5.86 10.53 -13.42
N ALA A 88 5.94 9.65 -14.41
CA ALA A 88 4.75 9.05 -15.01
C ALA A 88 4.20 7.98 -14.06
N LEU A 89 3.11 8.29 -13.40
CA LEU A 89 2.39 7.32 -12.55
C LEU A 89 1.64 6.31 -13.41
N ASN A 90 1.46 5.13 -12.86
CA ASN A 90 0.54 4.16 -13.42
C ASN A 90 -0.89 4.75 -13.45
N PRO A 91 -1.65 4.65 -14.58
CA PRO A 91 -2.98 5.27 -14.69
C PRO A 91 -3.99 4.79 -13.65
N VAL A 92 -3.98 3.49 -13.32
CA VAL A 92 -4.85 2.92 -12.28
C VAL A 92 -4.52 3.50 -10.91
N TYR A 93 -3.23 3.60 -10.61
CA TYR A 93 -2.76 4.17 -9.35
C TYR A 93 -3.05 5.66 -9.25
N ALA A 94 -2.80 6.41 -10.32
CA ALA A 94 -3.13 7.83 -10.38
C ALA A 94 -4.63 8.09 -10.18
N ALA A 95 -5.49 7.29 -10.83
CA ALA A 95 -6.94 7.38 -10.67
C ALA A 95 -7.39 7.03 -9.24
N MET A 96 -6.77 6.01 -8.63
CA MET A 96 -7.05 5.64 -7.24
C MET A 96 -6.69 6.76 -6.27
N LEU A 97 -5.52 7.38 -6.42
CA LEU A 97 -5.13 8.51 -5.58
C LEU A 97 -6.05 9.71 -5.78
N ALA A 98 -6.39 10.05 -7.05
CA ALA A 98 -7.33 11.12 -7.36
C ALA A 98 -8.72 10.87 -6.76
N HIS A 99 -9.20 9.63 -6.78
CA HIS A 99 -10.47 9.23 -6.14
C HIS A 99 -10.49 9.55 -4.64
N HIS A 100 -9.34 9.43 -3.95
CA HIS A 100 -9.19 9.74 -2.51
C HIS A 100 -8.74 11.18 -2.23
N GLY A 101 -8.50 11.99 -3.25
CA GLY A 101 -7.96 13.34 -3.10
C GLY A 101 -6.49 13.39 -2.65
N ALA A 102 -5.76 12.28 -2.83
CA ALA A 102 -4.35 12.17 -2.50
C ALA A 102 -3.44 12.42 -3.70
N VAL A 103 -2.19 12.77 -3.43
CA VAL A 103 -1.14 12.97 -4.44
C VAL A 103 0.01 12.02 -4.18
N ALA A 104 0.52 11.38 -5.23
CA ALA A 104 1.76 10.64 -5.14
C ALA A 104 2.95 11.60 -5.05
N ASP A 105 3.86 11.33 -4.13
CA ASP A 105 5.17 11.97 -4.05
C ASP A 105 6.25 10.89 -4.20
N PRO A 106 6.63 10.52 -5.43
CA PRO A 106 7.67 9.52 -5.66
C PRO A 106 8.99 10.02 -5.09
N CYS A 107 9.68 9.15 -4.36
CA CYS A 107 10.99 9.47 -3.83
C CYS A 107 11.95 9.78 -4.98
N ARG A 108 12.65 10.91 -4.88
CA ARG A 108 13.75 11.22 -5.80
C ARG A 108 14.81 10.13 -5.70
N VAL A 109 15.32 9.70 -6.84
CA VAL A 109 16.49 8.83 -6.90
C VAL A 109 17.61 9.51 -6.11
N ARG A 110 18.12 8.88 -5.03
CA ARG A 110 19.17 9.36 -4.11
C ARG A 110 18.73 10.26 -2.93
N ASP A 111 17.45 10.23 -2.51
CA ASP A 111 17.09 10.82 -1.21
C ASP A 111 16.65 9.73 -0.21
N PRO A 112 17.60 8.98 0.39
CA PRO A 112 17.30 7.86 1.27
C PRO A 112 16.62 8.30 2.58
N ASN A 113 16.73 9.58 2.95
CA ASN A 113 16.18 10.08 4.21
C ASN A 113 14.64 10.21 4.20
N ARG A 114 13.99 10.22 3.03
CA ARG A 114 12.54 10.38 2.92
C ARG A 114 11.76 9.11 3.26
N LYS A 115 12.36 7.92 3.16
CA LYS A 115 11.71 6.61 3.37
C LYS A 115 11.94 5.96 4.73
N GLY A 116 12.74 6.55 5.59
CA GLY A 116 13.17 5.93 6.84
C GLY A 116 12.04 5.45 7.76
N THR A 117 10.82 5.97 7.61
CA THR A 117 9.67 5.57 8.44
C THR A 117 9.12 4.20 8.01
N VAL A 118 8.87 3.99 6.71
CA VAL A 118 8.34 2.71 6.21
C VAL A 118 9.39 1.61 6.25
N GLU A 119 10.64 1.90 5.94
CA GLU A 119 11.76 0.95 6.06
C GLU A 119 11.92 0.46 7.50
N SER A 120 11.88 1.37 8.47
CA SER A 120 11.89 1.02 9.89
C SER A 120 10.68 0.18 10.29
N ALA A 121 9.49 0.47 9.73
CA ALA A 121 8.28 -0.30 10.00
C ALA A 121 8.36 -1.71 9.41
N ILE A 122 8.91 -1.88 8.20
CA ILE A 122 9.16 -3.18 7.58
C ILE A 122 10.14 -3.98 8.42
N GLN A 123 11.31 -3.41 8.72
CA GLN A 123 12.35 -4.07 9.52
C GLN A 123 11.83 -4.46 10.90
N HIS A 124 11.08 -3.58 11.56
CA HIS A 124 10.47 -3.89 12.86
C HIS A 124 9.47 -5.04 12.75
N THR A 125 8.62 -5.06 11.72
CA THR A 125 7.67 -6.15 11.49
C THR A 125 8.39 -7.49 11.29
N GLN A 126 9.42 -7.50 10.45
CA GLN A 126 10.20 -8.70 10.15
C GLN A 126 10.98 -9.23 11.37
N SER A 127 11.55 -8.33 12.19
CA SER A 127 12.35 -8.69 13.36
C SER A 127 11.53 -9.03 14.61
N THR A 128 10.23 -8.72 14.63
CA THR A 128 9.35 -8.96 15.78
C THR A 128 8.15 -9.82 15.41
N ALA A 129 7.17 -9.28 14.69
CA ALA A 129 5.90 -9.95 14.35
C ALA A 129 6.12 -11.26 13.58
N LEU A 130 7.09 -11.28 12.67
CA LEU A 130 7.33 -12.38 11.73
C LEU A 130 8.55 -13.22 12.07
N LYS A 131 9.36 -12.81 13.05
CA LYS A 131 10.60 -13.50 13.41
C LYS A 131 10.32 -14.94 13.84
N GLY A 132 10.95 -15.91 13.14
CA GLY A 132 10.85 -17.33 13.46
C GLY A 132 9.50 -17.98 13.18
N ARG A 133 8.53 -17.25 12.59
CA ARG A 133 7.20 -17.77 12.30
C ARG A 133 7.09 -18.41 10.92
N LYS A 134 6.19 -19.37 10.82
CA LYS A 134 5.68 -19.95 9.57
C LYS A 134 4.18 -19.96 9.64
N PHE A 135 3.52 -19.79 8.50
CA PHE A 135 2.06 -19.74 8.42
C PHE A 135 1.53 -20.79 7.45
N GLU A 136 0.37 -21.32 7.75
CA GLU A 136 -0.30 -22.34 6.94
C GLU A 136 -1.01 -21.73 5.74
N SER A 137 -1.37 -20.43 5.79
CA SER A 137 -1.97 -19.71 4.69
C SER A 137 -1.62 -18.23 4.74
N ILE A 138 -1.90 -17.53 3.63
CA ILE A 138 -1.71 -16.08 3.54
C ILE A 138 -2.74 -15.34 4.41
N GLU A 139 -3.93 -15.89 4.53
CA GLU A 139 -5.01 -15.39 5.37
C GLU A 139 -4.58 -15.42 6.83
N ALA A 140 -4.06 -16.56 7.32
CA ALA A 140 -3.54 -16.70 8.68
C ALA A 140 -2.42 -15.70 8.98
N GLN A 141 -1.52 -15.43 8.01
CA GLN A 141 -0.49 -14.41 8.20
C GLN A 141 -1.10 -12.99 8.25
N ASN A 142 -2.11 -12.68 7.45
CA ASN A 142 -2.79 -11.39 7.46
C ASN A 142 -3.56 -11.17 8.77
N GLU A 143 -4.27 -12.18 9.27
CA GLU A 143 -4.95 -12.13 10.57
C GLU A 143 -3.97 -11.91 11.71
N TRP A 144 -2.85 -12.64 11.68
CA TRP A 144 -1.77 -12.44 12.66
C TRP A 144 -1.23 -11.02 12.64
N LEU A 145 -0.95 -10.45 11.45
CA LEU A 145 -0.44 -9.09 11.33
C LEU A 145 -1.43 -8.04 11.84
N ALA A 146 -2.73 -8.21 11.57
CA ALA A 146 -3.78 -7.35 12.09
C ALA A 146 -3.84 -7.41 13.62
N HIS A 147 -3.88 -8.61 14.18
CA HIS A 147 -3.87 -8.81 15.63
C HIS A 147 -2.61 -8.23 16.29
N TRP A 148 -1.44 -8.45 15.67
CA TRP A 148 -0.17 -7.92 16.18
C TRP A 148 -0.13 -6.38 16.13
N GLU A 149 -0.70 -5.77 15.10
CA GLU A 149 -0.81 -4.30 15.01
C GLU A 149 -1.59 -3.73 16.19
N GLU A 150 -2.74 -4.31 16.51
CA GLU A 150 -3.61 -3.83 17.59
C GLU A 150 -2.99 -4.06 18.98
N ARG A 151 -2.44 -5.24 19.22
CA ARG A 151 -1.97 -5.66 20.54
C ARG A 151 -0.59 -5.15 20.90
N TRP A 152 0.28 -4.95 19.90
CA TRP A 152 1.70 -4.69 20.13
C TRP A 152 2.21 -3.42 19.46
N ALA A 153 1.87 -3.20 18.19
CA ALA A 153 2.39 -2.06 17.46
C ALA A 153 1.71 -0.74 17.85
N ALA A 154 0.40 -0.74 18.01
CA ALA A 154 -0.35 0.47 18.37
C ALA A 154 -0.07 0.97 19.80
N PRO A 155 0.06 0.12 20.85
CA PRO A 155 0.41 0.56 22.20
C PRO A 155 1.89 0.96 22.37
N ARG A 156 2.78 0.59 21.45
CA ARG A 156 4.21 0.90 21.57
C ARG A 156 4.48 2.40 21.63
N ILE A 157 5.59 2.76 22.30
CA ILE A 157 6.07 4.14 22.34
C ILE A 157 6.77 4.50 21.02
N HIS A 158 6.34 5.58 20.39
CA HIS A 158 6.99 6.12 19.19
C HIS A 158 8.40 6.64 19.53
N GLY A 159 9.41 6.14 18.82
CA GLY A 159 10.83 6.39 19.16
C GLY A 159 11.22 7.85 19.32
N ARG A 160 10.80 8.72 18.40
CA ARG A 160 11.12 10.16 18.42
C ARG A 160 10.18 10.97 19.31
N LYS A 161 8.87 10.68 19.26
CA LYS A 161 7.85 11.49 19.94
C LYS A 161 7.62 11.09 21.39
N LYS A 162 8.16 9.94 21.83
CA LYS A 162 8.06 9.42 23.21
C LYS A 162 6.61 9.31 23.74
N ARG A 163 5.66 9.13 22.83
CA ARG A 163 4.23 8.92 23.10
C ARG A 163 3.77 7.65 22.42
N GLN A 164 2.64 7.08 22.85
CA GLN A 164 2.08 5.89 22.21
C GLN A 164 1.63 6.18 20.78
N VAL A 165 1.87 5.22 19.88
CA VAL A 165 1.41 5.30 18.48
C VAL A 165 -0.11 5.49 18.41
N ALA A 166 -0.85 4.77 19.25
CA ALA A 166 -2.31 4.90 19.33
C ALA A 166 -2.80 6.29 19.76
N GLU A 167 -2.08 6.97 20.67
CA GLU A 167 -2.39 8.35 21.06
C GLU A 167 -2.14 9.32 19.92
N LEU A 168 -0.96 9.20 19.30
CA LEU A 168 -0.60 10.02 18.15
C LEU A 168 -1.57 9.80 16.99
N PHE A 169 -2.04 8.58 16.78
CA PHE A 169 -3.02 8.28 15.74
C PHE A 169 -4.39 8.92 16.04
N ARG A 170 -4.85 8.91 17.28
CA ARG A 170 -6.08 9.63 17.67
C ARG A 170 -6.00 11.14 17.40
N GLU A 171 -4.80 11.72 17.57
CA GLU A 171 -4.53 13.12 17.24
C GLU A 171 -4.50 13.33 15.72
N GLU A 172 -3.97 12.37 14.95
CA GLU A 172 -3.84 12.44 13.48
C GLU A 172 -5.16 12.23 12.75
N LEU A 173 -6.03 11.37 13.26
CA LEU A 173 -7.26 10.93 12.61
C LEU A 173 -8.16 12.08 12.11
N PRO A 174 -8.42 13.15 12.88
CA PRO A 174 -9.24 14.28 12.42
C PRO A 174 -8.63 15.08 11.27
N HIS A 175 -7.35 14.89 10.99
CA HIS A 175 -6.61 15.60 9.94
C HIS A 175 -6.51 14.81 8.63
N LEU A 176 -6.94 13.55 8.64
CA LEU A 176 -7.02 12.75 7.43
C LEU A 176 -8.14 13.28 6.52
N LEU A 177 -7.95 13.15 5.20
CA LEU A 177 -8.99 13.44 4.22
C LEU A 177 -10.12 12.40 4.38
N PRO A 178 -11.39 12.83 4.24
CA PRO A 178 -12.52 11.92 4.34
C PRO A 178 -12.47 10.87 3.22
N LEU A 179 -12.91 9.65 3.55
CA LEU A 179 -13.02 8.59 2.55
C LEU A 179 -14.20 8.86 1.60
N PRO A 180 -14.04 8.56 0.31
CA PRO A 180 -15.16 8.54 -0.63
C PRO A 180 -16.24 7.54 -0.18
N ALA A 181 -17.51 7.85 -0.50
CA ALA A 181 -18.64 6.99 -0.17
C ALA A 181 -18.55 5.60 -0.86
N SER A 182 -18.03 5.57 -2.09
CA SER A 182 -17.80 4.33 -2.84
C SER A 182 -16.33 3.92 -2.79
N ALA A 183 -16.07 2.62 -2.84
CA ALA A 183 -14.72 2.10 -3.04
C ALA A 183 -14.23 2.39 -4.46
N PHE A 184 -12.92 2.54 -4.62
CA PHE A 184 -12.31 2.69 -5.93
C PHE A 184 -12.53 1.43 -6.78
N GLN A 185 -13.06 1.61 -7.98
CA GLN A 185 -13.24 0.54 -8.95
C GLN A 185 -11.98 0.43 -9.81
N CYS A 186 -11.23 -0.66 -9.65
CA CYS A 186 -10.07 -0.94 -10.50
C CYS A 186 -10.53 -1.16 -11.94
N PHE A 187 -9.79 -0.60 -12.90
CA PHE A 187 -10.05 -0.75 -14.33
C PHE A 187 -8.79 -1.21 -15.04
N ARG A 188 -8.97 -1.76 -16.24
CA ARG A 188 -7.88 -2.04 -17.18
C ARG A 188 -7.99 -1.07 -18.34
N GLN A 189 -6.87 -0.50 -18.70
CA GLN A 189 -6.77 0.41 -19.85
C GLN A 189 -5.83 -0.20 -20.90
N GLY A 190 -6.21 -0.06 -22.15
CA GLY A 190 -5.38 -0.50 -23.26
C GLY A 190 -5.87 0.07 -24.59
N VAL A 191 -4.96 0.16 -25.55
CA VAL A 191 -5.29 0.53 -26.92
C VAL A 191 -5.60 -0.75 -27.69
N ARG A 192 -6.67 -0.74 -28.49
CA ARG A 192 -7.09 -1.82 -29.37
C ARG A 192 -7.32 -1.28 -30.76
N THR A 193 -7.08 -2.12 -31.75
CA THR A 193 -7.46 -1.81 -33.14
C THR A 193 -8.94 -2.12 -33.33
N VAL A 194 -9.67 -1.18 -33.91
CA VAL A 194 -11.04 -1.39 -34.36
C VAL A 194 -10.99 -2.19 -35.66
N ASP A 195 -11.78 -3.23 -35.80
CA ASP A 195 -11.88 -3.98 -37.04
C ASP A 195 -12.78 -3.28 -38.10
N ASP A 196 -12.88 -3.87 -39.29
CA ASP A 196 -13.67 -3.30 -40.40
C ASP A 196 -15.18 -3.28 -40.10
N ALA A 197 -15.65 -4.00 -39.10
CA ALA A 197 -17.02 -4.02 -38.62
C ALA A 197 -17.28 -3.01 -37.47
N ALA A 198 -16.35 -2.10 -37.21
CA ALA A 198 -16.35 -1.14 -36.12
C ALA A 198 -16.46 -1.81 -34.73
N LEU A 199 -15.82 -2.96 -34.57
CA LEU A 199 -15.79 -3.69 -33.32
C LEU A 199 -14.36 -3.70 -32.72
N VAL A 200 -14.31 -3.70 -31.38
CA VAL A 200 -13.07 -3.96 -30.61
C VAL A 200 -13.20 -5.23 -29.81
N GLN A 201 -12.15 -6.04 -29.84
CA GLN A 201 -12.09 -7.25 -29.01
C GLN A 201 -11.43 -6.95 -27.67
N VAL A 202 -12.14 -7.22 -26.57
CA VAL A 202 -11.63 -7.13 -25.20
C VAL A 202 -11.92 -8.44 -24.48
N GLU A 203 -10.86 -9.14 -24.05
CA GLU A 203 -10.93 -10.40 -23.30
C GLU A 203 -11.85 -11.47 -23.95
N GLY A 204 -11.81 -11.56 -25.26
CA GLY A 204 -12.61 -12.54 -26.02
C GLY A 204 -14.03 -12.08 -26.37
N SER A 205 -14.50 -10.96 -25.88
CA SER A 205 -15.79 -10.34 -26.23
C SER A 205 -15.61 -9.20 -27.20
N TYR A 206 -16.62 -8.97 -28.06
CA TYR A 206 -16.64 -7.88 -29.03
C TYR A 206 -17.57 -6.76 -28.55
N TYR A 207 -17.11 -5.54 -28.70
CA TYR A 207 -17.84 -4.32 -28.33
C TYR A 207 -17.84 -3.35 -29.52
N ALA A 208 -18.93 -2.65 -29.73
CA ALA A 208 -18.98 -1.58 -30.71
C ALA A 208 -18.04 -0.43 -30.28
N ALA A 209 -17.27 0.08 -31.24
CA ALA A 209 -16.34 1.18 -31.03
C ALA A 209 -17.05 2.55 -31.13
#